data_cba66bef7b8cb61b319c45bdf37a375a
#
_entry.id   cba66bef7b8cb61b319c45bdf37a375a
#
_cell.length_a   1.000
_cell.length_b   1.000
_cell.length_c   1.000
_cell.angle_alpha   90.00
_cell.angle_beta   90.00
_cell.angle_gamma   90.00
#
_symmetry.space_group_name_H-M   'P 1'
#
loop_
_entity.id
_entity.type
_entity.pdbx_description
1 polymer ?
#
loop_
_entity_poly.entity_id
_entity_poly.type
_entity_poly.pdbx_seq_one_letter_code
_entity_poly.pdbx_strand_id
1 'polypeptide(L)'
;MDVVGLSRLGLDIGVATCGTSLTPSHMKLMKRYTQNLYLLFDNDPAGFDATVRGLKIAYEQDTYPKILALPAGYKDVDEWANVSPSESDISAFFAGAEDGVIFVMKELIKRYDDNSPVERKRVIEQLFGILLYIQDLTVLAWYLEKMASHLSISADILKQQFDKFGKTQTMVIKGIQKNKGEKQPVRQSEEFLFASFFYQEFLSKMNISSPKLHELTEFVKELSLLQDDETLKHIFAGEVSSELKEQLLETQLYMERQWDTHTEDKKLQDVLSLCQRYIQTSMKNIMKLPKIGAEKKQELLEKMRNTFLAK
;
A
#
# COMPACT_ATOMS: atom_id res chain seq x y z
N MET A 1 17.64 -10.58 -11.61
CA MET A 1 18.39 -11.82 -11.90
C MET A 1 17.44 -12.96 -12.28
N ASP A 2 16.24 -13.10 -11.65
CA ASP A 2 15.32 -14.22 -11.89
C ASP A 2 14.90 -14.44 -13.35
N VAL A 3 14.60 -13.34 -14.09
CA VAL A 3 14.28 -13.46 -15.54
C VAL A 3 15.47 -14.01 -16.33
N VAL A 4 16.70 -13.63 -15.96
CA VAL A 4 17.92 -14.18 -16.59
C VAL A 4 18.08 -15.67 -16.22
N GLY A 5 17.81 -16.02 -14.96
CA GLY A 5 17.77 -17.41 -14.49
C GLY A 5 16.76 -18.24 -15.27
N LEU A 6 15.53 -17.73 -15.43
CA LEU A 6 14.49 -18.39 -16.24
C LEU A 6 14.92 -18.57 -17.71
N SER A 7 15.50 -17.54 -18.32
CA SER A 7 15.99 -17.62 -19.71
C SER A 7 17.10 -18.67 -19.87
N ARG A 8 17.99 -18.81 -18.88
CA ARG A 8 19.02 -19.88 -18.86
C ARG A 8 18.41 -21.30 -18.80
N LEU A 9 17.22 -21.42 -18.24
CA LEU A 9 16.43 -22.66 -18.22
C LEU A 9 15.60 -22.86 -19.51
N GLY A 10 15.75 -21.99 -20.51
CA GLY A 10 14.95 -22.04 -21.73
C GLY A 10 13.52 -21.50 -21.57
N LEU A 11 13.25 -20.75 -20.50
CA LEU A 11 11.94 -20.20 -20.14
C LEU A 11 11.88 -18.69 -20.43
N ASP A 12 11.80 -18.31 -21.70
CA ASP A 12 11.76 -16.91 -22.14
C ASP A 12 10.37 -16.25 -21.98
N ILE A 13 9.65 -16.64 -20.92
CA ILE A 13 8.32 -16.15 -20.58
C ILE A 13 8.29 -15.26 -19.32
N GLY A 14 9.45 -15.08 -18.71
CA GLY A 14 9.59 -14.33 -17.46
C GLY A 14 9.51 -12.81 -17.67
N VAL A 15 8.76 -12.13 -16.81
CA VAL A 15 8.68 -10.65 -16.75
C VAL A 15 8.98 -10.21 -15.32
N ALA A 16 9.92 -9.26 -15.18
CA ALA A 16 10.24 -8.67 -13.88
C ALA A 16 9.65 -7.27 -13.71
N THR A 17 9.31 -6.92 -12.48
CA THR A 17 8.82 -5.59 -12.10
C THR A 17 9.94 -4.55 -11.93
N CYS A 18 11.19 -4.94 -12.15
CA CYS A 18 12.38 -4.09 -12.19
C CYS A 18 12.56 -3.18 -10.97
N GLY A 19 12.64 -3.77 -9.77
CA GLY A 19 12.90 -3.03 -8.53
C GLY A 19 11.70 -2.28 -7.94
N THR A 20 10.51 -2.49 -8.50
CA THR A 20 9.24 -1.98 -7.96
C THR A 20 8.33 -3.14 -7.56
N SER A 21 7.40 -2.89 -6.63
CA SER A 21 6.33 -3.85 -6.35
C SER A 21 5.42 -4.03 -7.56
N LEU A 22 4.77 -5.20 -7.67
CA LEU A 22 3.72 -5.42 -8.66
C LEU A 22 2.62 -4.36 -8.50
N THR A 23 2.15 -3.79 -9.62
CA THR A 23 1.13 -2.72 -9.62
C THR A 23 -0.11 -3.14 -10.43
N PRO A 24 -1.28 -2.49 -10.19
CA PRO A 24 -2.46 -2.70 -11.04
C PRO A 24 -2.21 -2.42 -12.51
N SER A 25 -1.33 -1.45 -12.83
CA SER A 25 -0.96 -1.13 -14.22
C SER A 25 -0.16 -2.26 -14.87
N HIS A 26 0.73 -2.92 -14.13
CA HIS A 26 1.45 -4.10 -14.60
C HIS A 26 0.46 -5.23 -14.92
N MET A 27 -0.51 -5.50 -14.03
CA MET A 27 -1.53 -6.53 -14.26
C MET A 27 -2.40 -6.22 -15.49
N LYS A 28 -2.85 -4.96 -15.64
CA LYS A 28 -3.61 -4.53 -16.82
C LYS A 28 -2.82 -4.71 -18.12
N LEU A 29 -1.51 -4.47 -18.08
CA LEU A 29 -0.65 -4.66 -19.24
C LEU A 29 -0.52 -6.16 -19.57
N MET A 30 -0.20 -7.02 -18.60
CA MET A 30 -0.06 -8.46 -18.80
C MET A 30 -1.35 -9.11 -19.28
N LYS A 31 -2.51 -8.70 -18.75
CA LYS A 31 -3.84 -9.21 -19.16
C LYS A 31 -4.14 -9.02 -20.65
N ARG A 32 -3.48 -8.06 -21.33
CA ARG A 32 -3.62 -7.87 -22.80
C ARG A 32 -2.95 -8.99 -23.61
N TYR A 33 -1.96 -9.66 -23.02
CA TYR A 33 -1.17 -10.68 -23.72
C TYR A 33 -1.57 -12.09 -23.33
N THR A 34 -1.98 -12.31 -22.08
CA THR A 34 -2.34 -13.64 -21.58
C THR A 34 -3.29 -13.57 -20.39
N GLN A 35 -4.09 -14.63 -20.22
CA GLN A 35 -4.85 -14.89 -18.98
C GLN A 35 -4.13 -15.92 -18.09
N ASN A 36 -3.12 -16.60 -18.61
CA ASN A 36 -2.35 -17.61 -17.89
C ASN A 36 -1.13 -16.95 -17.24
N LEU A 37 -1.30 -16.49 -16.02
CA LEU A 37 -0.25 -15.83 -15.25
C LEU A 37 0.22 -16.72 -14.11
N TYR A 38 1.52 -16.69 -13.90
CA TYR A 38 2.17 -17.28 -12.75
C TYR A 38 2.86 -16.18 -11.95
N LEU A 39 2.74 -16.22 -10.63
CA LEU A 39 3.52 -15.40 -9.72
C LEU A 39 4.61 -16.27 -9.12
N LEU A 40 5.84 -15.77 -9.19
CA LEU A 40 7.03 -16.41 -8.64
C LEU A 40 7.78 -15.39 -7.81
N PHE A 41 7.89 -15.65 -6.52
CA PHE A 41 8.61 -14.83 -5.56
C PHE A 41 9.61 -15.67 -4.78
N ASP A 42 10.52 -15.03 -4.10
CA ASP A 42 11.55 -15.66 -3.27
C ASP A 42 10.90 -16.57 -2.19
N ASN A 43 11.59 -17.65 -1.86
CA ASN A 43 11.12 -18.61 -0.87
C ASN A 43 11.46 -18.16 0.56
N ASP A 44 11.03 -16.93 0.92
CA ASP A 44 11.24 -16.32 2.23
C ASP A 44 9.96 -15.61 2.74
N PRO A 45 9.91 -15.13 3.98
CA PRO A 45 8.75 -14.41 4.51
C PRO A 45 8.37 -13.15 3.70
N ALA A 46 9.35 -12.44 3.14
CA ALA A 46 9.09 -11.24 2.34
C ALA A 46 8.46 -11.60 0.98
N GLY A 47 8.90 -12.72 0.36
CA GLY A 47 8.31 -13.28 -0.85
C GLY A 47 6.88 -13.78 -0.61
N PHE A 48 6.58 -14.38 0.55
CA PHE A 48 5.21 -14.71 0.92
C PHE A 48 4.32 -13.48 1.02
N ASP A 49 4.77 -12.42 1.69
CA ASP A 49 4.03 -11.17 1.77
C ASP A 49 3.86 -10.50 0.39
N ALA A 50 4.87 -10.62 -0.48
CA ALA A 50 4.78 -10.17 -1.87
C ALA A 50 3.75 -10.98 -2.66
N THR A 51 3.68 -12.31 -2.44
CA THR A 51 2.65 -13.19 -3.02
C THR A 51 1.25 -12.72 -2.61
N VAL A 52 1.00 -12.50 -1.33
CA VAL A 52 -0.31 -12.04 -0.82
C VAL A 52 -0.69 -10.69 -1.42
N ARG A 53 0.26 -9.75 -1.49
CA ARG A 53 0.01 -8.44 -2.14
C ARG A 53 -0.27 -8.59 -3.63
N GLY A 54 0.51 -9.43 -4.32
CA GLY A 54 0.35 -9.70 -5.75
C GLY A 54 -1.02 -10.28 -6.08
N LEU A 55 -1.50 -11.23 -5.27
CA LEU A 55 -2.84 -11.83 -5.43
C LEU A 55 -3.96 -10.79 -5.28
N LYS A 56 -3.89 -9.91 -4.26
CA LYS A 56 -4.87 -8.84 -4.08
C LYS A 56 -4.97 -7.95 -5.32
N ILE A 57 -3.82 -7.54 -5.86
CA ILE A 57 -3.73 -6.71 -7.07
C ILE A 57 -4.29 -7.46 -8.28
N ALA A 58 -3.98 -8.76 -8.42
CA ALA A 58 -4.46 -9.57 -9.53
C ALA A 58 -5.98 -9.74 -9.49
N TYR A 59 -6.54 -10.08 -8.33
CA TYR A 59 -7.99 -10.27 -8.15
C TYR A 59 -8.78 -8.97 -8.34
N GLU A 60 -8.24 -7.84 -7.91
CA GLU A 60 -8.84 -6.53 -8.19
C GLU A 60 -8.94 -6.25 -9.70
N GLN A 61 -8.05 -6.84 -10.50
CA GLN A 61 -8.07 -6.74 -11.96
C GLN A 61 -8.74 -7.95 -12.64
N ASP A 62 -9.52 -8.74 -11.88
CA ASP A 62 -10.20 -9.94 -12.37
C ASP A 62 -9.21 -10.87 -13.10
N THR A 63 -8.10 -11.16 -12.46
CA THR A 63 -7.04 -12.05 -12.95
C THR A 63 -6.67 -13.03 -11.84
N TYR A 64 -6.62 -14.32 -12.15
CA TYR A 64 -6.46 -15.41 -11.19
C TYR A 64 -5.14 -16.17 -11.42
N PRO A 65 -4.00 -15.60 -10.97
CA PRO A 65 -2.71 -16.23 -11.22
C PRO A 65 -2.50 -17.48 -10.38
N LYS A 66 -1.70 -18.41 -10.89
CA LYS A 66 -1.15 -19.52 -10.12
C LYS A 66 0.16 -19.09 -9.47
N ILE A 67 0.50 -19.73 -8.37
CA ILE A 67 1.79 -19.54 -7.70
C ILE A 67 2.72 -20.66 -8.11
N LEU A 68 3.93 -20.30 -8.52
CA LEU A 68 5.05 -21.20 -8.66
C LEU A 68 5.90 -21.10 -7.39
N ALA A 69 6.08 -22.23 -6.72
CA ALA A 69 6.98 -22.33 -5.57
C ALA A 69 8.30 -22.94 -6.03
N LEU A 70 9.41 -22.29 -5.68
CA LEU A 70 10.74 -22.85 -5.97
C LEU A 70 10.91 -24.19 -5.26
N PRO A 71 11.66 -25.12 -5.87
CA PRO A 71 11.99 -26.38 -5.21
C PRO A 71 12.70 -26.14 -3.86
N ALA A 72 12.48 -27.05 -2.92
CA ALA A 72 13.07 -26.94 -1.59
C ALA A 72 14.61 -26.84 -1.67
N GLY A 73 15.19 -25.93 -0.91
CA GLY A 73 16.65 -25.72 -0.86
C GLY A 73 17.16 -24.57 -1.73
N TYR A 74 16.31 -23.96 -2.56
CA TYR A 74 16.68 -22.78 -3.36
C TYR A 74 15.91 -21.56 -2.89
N LYS A 75 16.63 -20.44 -2.80
CA LYS A 75 16.07 -19.16 -2.36
C LYS A 75 15.42 -18.39 -3.51
N ASP A 76 16.10 -18.35 -4.64
CA ASP A 76 15.68 -17.65 -5.85
C ASP A 76 15.90 -18.49 -7.12
N VAL A 77 15.38 -17.98 -8.24
CA VAL A 77 15.47 -18.67 -9.54
C VAL A 77 16.91 -18.77 -10.04
N ASP A 78 17.74 -17.78 -9.78
CA ASP A 78 19.12 -17.74 -10.26
C ASP A 78 19.94 -18.87 -9.58
N GLU A 79 19.74 -19.06 -8.27
CA GLU A 79 20.35 -20.15 -7.52
C GLU A 79 19.92 -21.52 -8.08
N TRP A 80 18.63 -21.72 -8.36
CA TRP A 80 18.14 -22.96 -8.96
C TRP A 80 18.67 -23.16 -10.38
N ALA A 81 18.72 -22.12 -11.21
CA ALA A 81 19.25 -22.19 -12.56
C ALA A 81 20.75 -22.54 -12.61
N ASN A 82 21.53 -22.18 -11.57
CA ASN A 82 22.96 -22.48 -11.48
C ASN A 82 23.27 -23.99 -11.38
N VAL A 83 22.33 -24.79 -10.87
CA VAL A 83 22.51 -26.25 -10.79
C VAL A 83 22.08 -26.97 -12.06
N SER A 84 21.64 -26.25 -13.09
CA SER A 84 21.24 -26.81 -14.39
C SER A 84 20.21 -27.93 -14.25
N PRO A 85 19.01 -27.67 -13.73
CA PRO A 85 17.97 -28.67 -13.53
C PRO A 85 17.60 -29.36 -14.86
N SER A 86 17.18 -30.62 -14.78
CA SER A 86 16.76 -31.39 -15.95
C SER A 86 15.40 -30.87 -16.51
N GLU A 87 15.09 -31.24 -17.75
CA GLU A 87 13.77 -30.93 -18.34
C GLU A 87 12.61 -31.50 -17.50
N SER A 88 12.82 -32.66 -16.85
CA SER A 88 11.83 -33.25 -15.95
C SER A 88 11.63 -32.42 -14.71
N ASP A 89 12.68 -31.79 -14.15
CA ASP A 89 12.59 -30.90 -12.98
C ASP A 89 11.83 -29.61 -13.35
N ILE A 90 12.13 -29.03 -14.51
CA ILE A 90 11.42 -27.86 -15.04
C ILE A 90 9.93 -28.18 -15.28
N SER A 91 9.63 -29.33 -15.87
CA SER A 91 8.25 -29.77 -16.07
C SER A 91 7.52 -30.00 -14.76
N ALA A 92 8.16 -30.59 -13.76
CA ALA A 92 7.62 -30.79 -12.42
C ALA A 92 7.37 -29.45 -11.72
N PHE A 93 8.25 -28.46 -11.89
CA PHE A 93 8.07 -27.11 -11.35
C PHE A 93 6.79 -26.46 -11.85
N PHE A 94 6.52 -26.49 -13.16
CA PHE A 94 5.26 -25.97 -13.71
C PHE A 94 4.03 -26.80 -13.33
N ALA A 95 4.18 -28.13 -13.29
CA ALA A 95 3.09 -29.02 -12.85
C ALA A 95 2.73 -28.77 -11.37
N GLY A 96 3.68 -28.32 -10.57
CA GLY A 96 3.49 -27.92 -9.17
C GLY A 96 2.82 -26.57 -8.97
N ALA A 97 2.49 -25.84 -10.04
CA ALA A 97 1.82 -24.54 -9.92
C ALA A 97 0.45 -24.68 -9.25
N GLU A 98 0.25 -23.95 -8.15
CA GLU A 98 -0.98 -23.99 -7.36
C GLU A 98 -1.81 -22.73 -7.55
N ASP A 99 -3.12 -22.86 -7.34
CA ASP A 99 -4.01 -21.71 -7.21
C ASP A 99 -3.56 -20.79 -6.07
N GLY A 100 -3.66 -19.47 -6.27
CA GLY A 100 -3.10 -18.48 -5.35
C GLY A 100 -3.68 -18.55 -3.94
N VAL A 101 -5.01 -18.68 -3.79
CA VAL A 101 -5.67 -18.78 -2.46
C VAL A 101 -5.32 -20.09 -1.79
N ILE A 102 -5.30 -21.19 -2.55
CA ILE A 102 -4.99 -22.51 -2.02
C ILE A 102 -3.54 -22.58 -1.53
N PHE A 103 -2.61 -21.98 -2.29
CA PHE A 103 -1.21 -21.88 -1.90
C PHE A 103 -1.07 -21.10 -0.57
N VAL A 104 -1.65 -19.89 -0.50
CA VAL A 104 -1.59 -19.06 0.71
C VAL A 104 -2.22 -19.78 1.90
N MET A 105 -3.36 -20.44 1.71
CA MET A 105 -4.03 -21.19 2.76
C MET A 105 -3.13 -22.31 3.32
N LYS A 106 -2.49 -23.10 2.46
CA LYS A 106 -1.56 -24.16 2.87
C LYS A 106 -0.37 -23.60 3.65
N GLU A 107 0.21 -22.51 3.17
CA GLU A 107 1.33 -21.85 3.85
C GLU A 107 0.94 -21.27 5.21
N LEU A 108 -0.26 -20.70 5.34
CA LEU A 108 -0.76 -20.21 6.61
C LEU A 108 -1.01 -21.36 7.60
N ILE A 109 -1.62 -22.46 7.16
CA ILE A 109 -1.86 -23.64 8.01
C ILE A 109 -0.54 -24.23 8.53
N LYS A 110 0.52 -24.25 7.70
CA LYS A 110 1.85 -24.71 8.15
C LYS A 110 2.46 -23.83 9.26
N ARG A 111 2.15 -22.54 9.26
CA ARG A 111 2.73 -21.55 10.18
C ARG A 111 2.01 -21.43 11.51
N TYR A 112 0.74 -21.81 11.56
CA TYR A 112 -0.13 -21.67 12.71
C TYR A 112 -0.54 -23.04 13.29
N ASP A 113 -0.70 -23.09 14.60
CA ASP A 113 -1.24 -24.29 15.26
C ASP A 113 -2.74 -24.44 14.92
N ASP A 114 -3.07 -25.45 14.09
CA ASP A 114 -4.45 -25.74 13.67
C ASP A 114 -5.34 -26.18 14.85
N ASN A 115 -4.76 -26.60 15.99
CA ASN A 115 -5.51 -26.94 17.20
C ASN A 115 -5.94 -25.71 18.01
N SER A 116 -5.42 -24.52 17.70
CA SER A 116 -5.82 -23.28 18.38
C SER A 116 -6.99 -22.60 17.66
N PRO A 117 -8.18 -22.47 18.29
CA PRO A 117 -9.31 -21.76 17.69
C PRO A 117 -8.99 -20.30 17.33
N VAL A 118 -8.10 -19.66 18.09
CA VAL A 118 -7.69 -18.27 17.87
C VAL A 118 -6.81 -18.16 16.64
N GLU A 119 -5.87 -19.08 16.46
CA GLU A 119 -4.99 -19.09 15.29
C GLU A 119 -5.75 -19.49 14.03
N ARG A 120 -6.64 -20.46 14.12
CA ARG A 120 -7.56 -20.80 13.05
C ARG A 120 -8.38 -19.60 12.59
N LYS A 121 -8.89 -18.80 13.52
CA LYS A 121 -9.58 -17.55 13.21
C LYS A 121 -8.66 -16.56 12.46
N ARG A 122 -7.40 -16.41 12.87
CA ARG A 122 -6.42 -15.55 12.19
C ARG A 122 -6.18 -15.98 10.75
N VAL A 123 -6.03 -17.29 10.50
CA VAL A 123 -5.88 -17.83 9.13
C VAL A 123 -7.08 -17.45 8.27
N ILE A 124 -8.31 -17.65 8.79
CA ILE A 124 -9.55 -17.33 8.07
C ILE A 124 -9.61 -15.82 7.75
N GLU A 125 -9.30 -14.95 8.71
CA GLU A 125 -9.33 -13.50 8.52
C GLU A 125 -8.29 -13.02 7.49
N GLN A 126 -7.10 -13.63 7.46
CA GLN A 126 -6.09 -13.33 6.44
C GLN A 126 -6.54 -13.76 5.04
N LEU A 127 -7.14 -14.93 4.92
CA LEU A 127 -7.71 -15.40 3.64
C LEU A 127 -8.88 -14.52 3.19
N PHE A 128 -9.77 -14.16 4.10
CA PHE A 128 -10.85 -13.22 3.80
C PHE A 128 -10.32 -11.88 3.30
N GLY A 129 -9.21 -11.39 3.88
CA GLY A 129 -8.52 -10.18 3.43
C GLY A 129 -7.97 -10.25 1.99
N ILE A 130 -7.83 -11.46 1.42
CA ILE A 130 -7.51 -11.67 0.00
C ILE A 130 -8.80 -11.78 -0.82
N LEU A 131 -9.75 -12.58 -0.35
CA LEU A 131 -11.02 -12.82 -1.05
C LEU A 131 -11.88 -11.57 -1.25
N LEU A 132 -11.73 -10.54 -0.42
CA LEU A 132 -12.42 -9.26 -0.59
C LEU A 132 -12.12 -8.55 -1.92
N TYR A 133 -11.03 -8.90 -2.59
CA TYR A 133 -10.66 -8.34 -3.89
C TYR A 133 -11.29 -9.08 -5.07
N ILE A 134 -11.94 -10.23 -4.83
CA ILE A 134 -12.65 -11.01 -5.85
C ILE A 134 -14.05 -10.43 -6.03
N GLN A 135 -14.33 -9.95 -7.24
CA GLN A 135 -15.62 -9.35 -7.57
C GLN A 135 -16.63 -10.37 -8.09
N ASP A 136 -16.15 -11.44 -8.75
CA ASP A 136 -17.01 -12.51 -9.26
C ASP A 136 -17.52 -13.40 -8.11
N LEU A 137 -18.84 -13.39 -7.90
CA LEU A 137 -19.48 -14.15 -6.83
C LEU A 137 -19.38 -15.66 -7.02
N THR A 138 -19.27 -16.14 -8.25
CA THR A 138 -19.13 -17.58 -8.56
C THR A 138 -17.74 -18.06 -8.13
N VAL A 139 -16.73 -17.30 -8.48
CA VAL A 139 -15.34 -17.56 -8.08
C VAL A 139 -15.20 -17.46 -6.56
N LEU A 140 -15.77 -16.43 -5.95
CA LEU A 140 -15.77 -16.26 -4.49
C LEU A 140 -16.43 -17.46 -3.78
N ALA A 141 -17.59 -17.90 -4.26
CA ALA A 141 -18.30 -19.04 -3.69
C ALA A 141 -17.44 -20.31 -3.78
N TRP A 142 -16.78 -20.54 -4.90
CA TRP A 142 -15.87 -21.67 -5.09
C TRP A 142 -14.71 -21.66 -4.08
N TYR A 143 -14.09 -20.49 -3.83
CA TYR A 143 -13.02 -20.37 -2.84
C TYR A 143 -13.54 -20.63 -1.42
N LEU A 144 -14.69 -20.09 -1.06
CA LEU A 144 -15.28 -20.34 0.28
C LEU A 144 -15.58 -21.82 0.49
N GLU A 145 -16.05 -22.55 -0.52
CA GLU A 145 -16.27 -23.99 -0.46
C GLU A 145 -14.93 -24.76 -0.33
N LYS A 146 -13.90 -24.36 -1.06
CA LYS A 146 -12.56 -24.95 -0.92
C LYS A 146 -11.98 -24.73 0.46
N MET A 147 -12.09 -23.52 1.01
CA MET A 147 -11.67 -23.20 2.37
C MET A 147 -12.45 -24.04 3.39
N ALA A 148 -13.77 -24.17 3.22
CA ALA A 148 -14.64 -24.98 4.09
C ALA A 148 -14.15 -26.42 4.17
N SER A 149 -13.85 -27.02 3.01
CA SER A 149 -13.33 -28.37 2.91
C SER A 149 -11.97 -28.55 3.60
N HIS A 150 -11.01 -27.63 3.36
CA HIS A 150 -9.67 -27.74 3.94
C HIS A 150 -9.62 -27.46 5.43
N LEU A 151 -10.45 -26.53 5.90
CA LEU A 151 -10.50 -26.15 7.32
C LEU A 151 -11.51 -26.96 8.14
N SER A 152 -12.20 -27.91 7.50
CA SER A 152 -13.26 -28.72 8.16
C SER A 152 -14.33 -27.86 8.85
N ILE A 153 -14.78 -26.79 8.18
CA ILE A 153 -15.81 -25.87 8.64
C ILE A 153 -16.96 -25.89 7.64
N SER A 154 -18.21 -25.68 8.10
CA SER A 154 -19.35 -25.53 7.20
C SER A 154 -19.18 -24.33 6.27
N ALA A 155 -19.43 -24.51 4.97
CA ALA A 155 -19.39 -23.44 3.99
C ALA A 155 -20.37 -22.29 4.32
N ASP A 156 -21.54 -22.62 4.90
CA ASP A 156 -22.53 -21.61 5.29
C ASP A 156 -22.00 -20.73 6.44
N ILE A 157 -21.28 -21.33 7.40
CA ILE A 157 -20.64 -20.57 8.50
C ILE A 157 -19.57 -19.65 7.92
N LEU A 158 -18.75 -20.13 6.99
CA LEU A 158 -17.72 -19.29 6.36
C LEU A 158 -18.34 -18.15 5.53
N LYS A 159 -19.39 -18.41 4.76
CA LYS A 159 -20.15 -17.38 4.03
C LYS A 159 -20.69 -16.30 4.97
N GLN A 160 -21.36 -16.70 6.05
CA GLN A 160 -21.87 -15.77 7.05
C GLN A 160 -20.75 -14.94 7.72
N GLN A 161 -19.61 -15.58 8.01
CA GLN A 161 -18.46 -14.89 8.59
C GLN A 161 -17.80 -13.95 7.59
N PHE A 162 -17.68 -14.35 6.33
CA PHE A 162 -17.16 -13.50 5.27
C PHE A 162 -18.04 -12.24 5.08
N ASP A 163 -19.37 -12.40 5.05
CA ASP A 163 -20.31 -11.28 4.97
C ASP A 163 -20.18 -10.32 6.16
N LYS A 164 -20.01 -10.87 7.38
CA LYS A 164 -19.75 -10.04 8.59
C LYS A 164 -18.41 -9.33 8.48
N PHE A 165 -17.36 -10.04 8.06
CA PHE A 165 -16.02 -9.49 7.88
C PHE A 165 -16.04 -8.36 6.81
N GLY A 166 -16.66 -8.57 5.68
CA GLY A 166 -16.85 -7.56 4.64
C GLY A 166 -17.66 -6.36 5.13
N LYS A 167 -18.75 -6.58 5.88
CA LYS A 167 -19.53 -5.50 6.50
C LYS A 167 -18.71 -4.73 7.53
N THR A 168 -17.91 -5.42 8.36
CA THR A 168 -17.03 -4.79 9.34
C THR A 168 -15.96 -3.97 8.64
N GLN A 169 -15.32 -4.51 7.61
CA GLN A 169 -14.38 -3.76 6.77
C GLN A 169 -15.08 -2.59 6.05
N THR A 170 -16.28 -2.81 5.53
CA THR A 170 -17.09 -1.75 4.92
C THR A 170 -17.62 -0.76 5.97
N MET A 171 -17.91 -1.18 7.20
CA MET A 171 -18.28 -0.29 8.31
C MET A 171 -17.07 0.48 8.84
N VAL A 172 -15.91 -0.13 8.94
CA VAL A 172 -14.65 0.58 9.21
C VAL A 172 -14.37 1.59 8.09
N ILE A 173 -14.51 1.19 6.84
CA ILE A 173 -14.40 2.09 5.69
C ILE A 173 -15.55 3.13 5.67
N LYS A 174 -16.80 2.74 5.95
CA LYS A 174 -17.96 3.64 6.01
C LYS A 174 -18.06 4.43 7.32
N GLY A 175 -17.55 3.91 8.44
CA GLY A 175 -17.39 4.68 9.69
C GLY A 175 -16.36 5.77 9.49
N ILE A 176 -15.31 5.49 8.76
CA ILE A 176 -14.35 6.47 8.24
C ILE A 176 -15.05 7.41 7.22
N GLN A 177 -16.02 6.93 6.42
CA GLN A 177 -16.75 7.73 5.42
C GLN A 177 -17.99 8.46 5.97
N LYS A 178 -18.64 8.01 7.06
CA LYS A 178 -19.83 8.68 7.63
C LYS A 178 -19.53 9.98 8.35
N ASN A 179 -18.25 10.21 8.69
CA ASN A 179 -17.75 11.49 9.15
C ASN A 179 -17.24 12.41 8.03
N LYS A 180 -17.43 12.00 6.75
CA LYS A 180 -16.96 12.78 5.60
C LYS A 180 -18.03 12.83 4.51
N GLY A 181 -18.60 14.01 4.31
CA GLY A 181 -19.09 14.38 2.98
C GLY A 181 -17.91 14.24 2.01
N GLU A 182 -18.15 13.52 0.90
CA GLU A 182 -17.29 13.34 -0.29
C GLU A 182 -15.83 13.80 -0.16
N LYS A 183 -15.00 13.06 0.58
CA LYS A 183 -13.53 13.23 0.53
C LYS A 183 -12.89 11.87 0.27
N GLN A 184 -11.90 11.88 -0.61
CA GLN A 184 -11.05 10.73 -0.97
C GLN A 184 -10.49 10.01 0.27
N PRO A 185 -10.10 8.72 0.19
CA PRO A 185 -9.53 8.02 1.33
C PRO A 185 -8.37 8.82 1.90
N VAL A 186 -8.45 9.09 3.21
CA VAL A 186 -7.55 9.98 3.97
C VAL A 186 -6.07 9.69 3.75
N ARG A 187 -5.73 8.42 3.48
CA ARG A 187 -4.35 7.98 3.18
C ARG A 187 -3.74 8.54 1.88
N GLN A 188 -4.53 9.23 1.04
CA GLN A 188 -4.08 9.75 -0.25
C GLN A 188 -4.36 11.25 -0.44
N SER A 189 -4.99 11.94 0.53
CA SER A 189 -5.16 13.38 0.39
C SER A 189 -3.81 14.07 0.61
N GLU A 190 -3.43 14.95 -0.31
CA GLU A 190 -2.19 15.76 -0.19
C GLU A 190 -2.15 16.54 1.13
N GLU A 191 -3.31 16.97 1.64
CA GLU A 191 -3.45 17.67 2.92
C GLU A 191 -2.99 16.80 4.09
N PHE A 192 -3.34 15.52 4.10
CA PHE A 192 -2.99 14.61 5.20
C PHE A 192 -1.54 14.15 5.13
N LEU A 193 -1.04 13.87 3.93
CA LEU A 193 0.38 13.64 3.68
C LEU A 193 1.21 14.83 4.16
N PHE A 194 0.75 16.03 3.82
CA PHE A 194 1.38 17.26 4.23
C PHE A 194 1.35 17.45 5.76
N ALA A 195 0.19 17.27 6.40
CA ALA A 195 0.03 17.38 7.85
C ALA A 195 0.92 16.39 8.62
N SER A 196 1.11 15.18 8.09
CA SER A 196 1.96 14.16 8.72
C SER A 196 3.44 14.55 8.83
N PHE A 197 3.94 15.42 7.94
CA PHE A 197 5.32 15.90 7.98
C PHE A 197 5.63 16.70 9.23
N PHE A 198 4.65 17.42 9.78
CA PHE A 198 4.81 18.29 10.94
C PHE A 198 4.49 17.58 12.26
N TYR A 199 4.06 16.33 12.20
CA TYR A 199 3.71 15.59 13.40
C TYR A 199 4.93 14.83 13.97
N GLN A 200 5.19 15.03 15.27
CA GLN A 200 6.25 14.36 16.03
C GLN A 200 7.65 14.42 15.40
N GLU A 201 8.03 15.56 14.87
CA GLU A 201 9.36 15.76 14.28
C GLU A 201 9.74 14.73 13.18
N PHE A 202 8.74 14.25 12.44
CA PHE A 202 8.92 13.22 11.42
C PHE A 202 10.05 13.57 10.42
N LEU A 203 10.09 14.81 9.93
CA LEU A 203 11.12 15.26 9.00
C LEU A 203 12.53 15.18 9.60
N SER A 204 12.66 15.50 10.89
CA SER A 204 13.92 15.41 11.63
C SER A 204 14.37 13.96 11.76
N LYS A 205 13.44 13.04 12.07
CA LYS A 205 13.72 11.60 12.14
C LYS A 205 14.18 11.02 10.79
N MET A 206 13.72 11.60 9.69
CA MET A 206 14.08 11.19 8.33
C MET A 206 15.34 11.90 7.80
N ASN A 207 16.06 12.66 8.64
CA ASN A 207 17.20 13.50 8.26
C ASN A 207 16.90 14.52 7.16
N ILE A 208 15.63 14.97 7.08
CA ILE A 208 15.20 15.94 6.08
C ILE A 208 15.20 17.33 6.72
N SER A 209 16.19 18.14 6.40
CA SER A 209 16.29 19.51 6.87
C SER A 209 16.93 20.43 5.82
N SER A 210 16.47 21.67 5.76
CA SER A 210 17.12 22.73 5.00
C SER A 210 16.64 24.10 5.50
N PRO A 211 17.42 25.18 5.34
CA PRO A 211 16.96 26.53 5.69
C PRO A 211 15.65 26.91 4.97
N LYS A 212 15.52 26.53 3.72
CA LYS A 212 14.32 26.77 2.91
C LYS A 212 13.09 26.01 3.44
N LEU A 213 13.28 24.78 3.91
CA LEU A 213 12.19 24.00 4.53
C LEU A 213 11.71 24.66 5.83
N HIS A 214 12.63 25.19 6.64
CA HIS A 214 12.28 25.89 7.87
C HIS A 214 11.44 27.15 7.56
N GLU A 215 11.87 27.97 6.59
CA GLU A 215 11.12 29.16 6.16
C GLU A 215 9.72 28.81 5.64
N LEU A 216 9.59 27.76 4.82
CA LEU A 216 8.30 27.28 4.34
C LEU A 216 7.40 26.76 5.46
N THR A 217 7.97 26.09 6.45
CA THR A 217 7.24 25.58 7.62
C THR A 217 6.62 26.71 8.44
N GLU A 218 7.37 27.78 8.71
CA GLU A 218 6.85 28.94 9.42
C GLU A 218 5.75 29.65 8.62
N PHE A 219 5.88 29.71 7.32
CA PHE A 219 4.84 30.28 6.47
C PHE A 219 3.56 29.40 6.43
N VAL A 220 3.71 28.08 6.36
CA VAL A 220 2.58 27.14 6.46
C VAL A 220 1.85 27.30 7.78
N LYS A 221 2.56 27.44 8.88
CA LYS A 221 1.99 27.66 10.20
C LYS A 221 1.17 28.95 10.26
N GLU A 222 1.69 30.04 9.71
CA GLU A 222 0.95 31.30 9.60
C GLU A 222 -0.34 31.14 8.78
N LEU A 223 -0.26 30.49 7.63
CA LEU A 223 -1.42 30.26 6.75
C LEU A 223 -2.46 29.34 7.36
N SER A 224 -2.06 28.31 8.10
CA SER A 224 -2.99 27.38 8.78
C SER A 224 -3.85 28.09 9.84
N LEU A 225 -3.24 29.02 10.56
CA LEU A 225 -3.96 29.85 11.55
C LEU A 225 -4.99 30.76 10.89
N LEU A 226 -4.69 31.31 9.72
CA LEU A 226 -5.58 32.23 9.01
C LEU A 226 -6.77 31.53 8.32
N GLN A 227 -6.60 30.27 7.94
CA GLN A 227 -7.65 29.50 7.25
C GLN A 227 -8.56 28.70 8.16
N ASP A 228 -8.30 28.66 9.46
CA ASP A 228 -8.95 27.74 10.40
C ASP A 228 -8.73 26.25 10.03
N ASP A 229 -7.53 25.89 9.54
CA ASP A 229 -7.12 24.51 9.32
C ASP A 229 -6.95 23.81 10.68
N GLU A 230 -8.03 23.19 11.16
CA GLU A 230 -8.06 22.56 12.48
C GLU A 230 -7.00 21.46 12.64
N THR A 231 -6.71 20.70 11.58
CA THR A 231 -5.73 19.61 11.64
C THR A 231 -4.33 20.13 11.91
N LEU A 232 -3.86 21.11 11.15
CA LEU A 232 -2.55 21.72 11.36
C LEU A 232 -2.47 22.53 12.64
N LYS A 233 -3.55 23.23 13.02
CA LYS A 233 -3.62 23.94 14.30
C LYS A 233 -3.39 22.99 15.47
N HIS A 234 -4.08 21.86 15.53
CA HIS A 234 -3.91 20.86 16.58
C HIS A 234 -2.50 20.27 16.59
N ILE A 235 -1.90 20.00 15.41
CA ILE A 235 -0.52 19.52 15.31
C ILE A 235 0.47 20.54 15.86
N PHE A 236 0.36 21.81 15.46
CA PHE A 236 1.27 22.86 15.91
C PHE A 236 1.04 23.27 17.38
N ALA A 237 -0.17 23.09 17.91
CA ALA A 237 -0.47 23.29 19.33
C ALA A 237 -0.06 22.10 20.20
N GLY A 238 0.26 20.96 19.62
CA GLY A 238 0.55 19.72 20.35
C GLY A 238 -0.71 19.02 20.92
N GLU A 239 -1.90 19.45 20.51
CA GLU A 239 -3.20 18.97 21.00
C GLU A 239 -3.82 17.98 20.01
N VAL A 240 -3.18 16.83 19.81
CA VAL A 240 -3.60 15.83 18.81
C VAL A 240 -4.45 14.76 19.48
N SER A 241 -5.68 14.56 19.00
CA SER A 241 -6.56 13.48 19.48
C SER A 241 -5.96 12.09 19.18
N SER A 242 -6.34 11.08 19.98
CA SER A 242 -5.84 9.71 19.79
C SER A 242 -6.11 9.16 18.38
N GLU A 243 -7.29 9.46 17.82
CA GLU A 243 -7.68 9.03 16.48
C GLU A 243 -6.85 9.73 15.38
N LEU A 244 -6.66 11.04 15.50
CA LEU A 244 -5.83 11.80 14.56
C LEU A 244 -4.36 11.36 14.64
N LYS A 245 -3.87 11.08 15.85
CA LYS A 245 -2.51 10.56 16.08
C LYS A 245 -2.29 9.25 15.34
N GLU A 246 -3.21 8.30 15.45
CA GLU A 246 -3.12 7.00 14.79
C GLU A 246 -3.06 7.17 13.26
N GLN A 247 -3.92 8.01 12.70
CA GLN A 247 -3.96 8.31 11.27
C GLN A 247 -2.67 8.98 10.77
N LEU A 248 -2.11 9.93 11.53
CA LEU A 248 -0.86 10.59 11.18
C LEU A 248 0.32 9.64 11.22
N LEU A 249 0.41 8.76 12.22
CA LEU A 249 1.45 7.75 12.32
C LEU A 249 1.36 6.71 11.18
N GLU A 250 0.16 6.26 10.83
CA GLU A 250 -0.02 5.37 9.67
C GLU A 250 0.45 6.04 8.37
N THR A 251 0.17 7.33 8.23
CA THR A 251 0.60 8.10 7.05
C THR A 251 2.12 8.26 7.02
N GLN A 252 2.76 8.50 8.17
CA GLN A 252 4.22 8.55 8.29
C GLN A 252 4.85 7.21 7.91
N LEU A 253 4.34 6.08 8.41
CA LEU A 253 4.80 4.74 8.04
C LEU A 253 4.63 4.45 6.54
N TYR A 254 3.56 4.95 5.93
CA TYR A 254 3.38 4.87 4.48
C TYR A 254 4.47 5.67 3.75
N MET A 255 4.77 6.89 4.18
CA MET A 255 5.80 7.73 3.57
C MET A 255 7.20 7.15 3.75
N GLU A 256 7.53 6.63 4.93
CA GLU A 256 8.80 5.93 5.18
C GLU A 256 9.02 4.81 4.16
N ARG A 257 8.02 3.97 3.93
CA ARG A 257 8.09 2.88 2.94
C ARG A 257 8.23 3.40 1.50
N GLN A 258 7.55 4.50 1.15
CA GLN A 258 7.68 5.09 -0.19
C GLN A 258 9.07 5.71 -0.40
N TRP A 259 9.68 6.24 0.65
CA TRP A 259 10.97 6.92 0.61
C TRP A 259 12.17 6.01 0.92
N ASP A 260 11.96 4.73 1.20
CA ASP A 260 13.03 3.79 1.56
C ASP A 260 14.13 3.71 0.47
N THR A 261 13.73 3.86 -0.79
CA THR A 261 14.65 3.87 -1.95
C THR A 261 15.08 5.26 -2.40
N HIS A 262 14.57 6.33 -1.79
CA HIS A 262 14.87 7.72 -2.20
C HIS A 262 16.12 8.24 -1.50
N THR A 263 16.95 9.00 -2.24
CA THR A 263 18.04 9.77 -1.63
C THR A 263 17.48 10.91 -0.78
N GLU A 264 18.29 11.42 0.17
CA GLU A 264 17.88 12.55 1.04
C GLU A 264 17.48 13.79 0.23
N ASP A 265 18.22 14.10 -0.83
CA ASP A 265 17.87 15.19 -1.74
C ASP A 265 16.51 15.00 -2.41
N LYS A 266 16.18 13.77 -2.82
CA LYS A 266 14.90 13.47 -3.44
C LYS A 266 13.76 13.62 -2.43
N LYS A 267 13.92 13.12 -1.20
CA LYS A 267 12.96 13.28 -0.11
C LYS A 267 12.72 14.77 0.20
N LEU A 268 13.79 15.55 0.28
CA LEU A 268 13.70 16.99 0.49
C LEU A 268 12.92 17.67 -0.63
N GLN A 269 13.17 17.34 -1.89
CA GLN A 269 12.46 17.90 -3.04
C GLN A 269 10.96 17.57 -3.02
N ASP A 270 10.59 16.35 -2.65
CA ASP A 270 9.21 15.94 -2.53
C ASP A 270 8.48 16.74 -1.44
N VAL A 271 9.10 16.94 -0.26
CA VAL A 271 8.56 17.76 0.83
C VAL A 271 8.41 19.23 0.41
N LEU A 272 9.44 19.81 -0.19
CA LEU A 272 9.40 21.19 -0.65
C LEU A 272 8.28 21.41 -1.68
N SER A 273 8.12 20.47 -2.61
CA SER A 273 7.04 20.51 -3.61
C SER A 273 5.65 20.47 -2.98
N LEU A 274 5.44 19.62 -1.96
CA LEU A 274 4.17 19.55 -1.22
C LEU A 274 3.90 20.85 -0.43
N CYS A 275 4.90 21.39 0.25
CA CYS A 275 4.79 22.68 0.94
C CYS A 275 4.40 23.80 -0.02
N GLN A 276 5.01 23.84 -1.20
CA GLN A 276 4.69 24.86 -2.23
C GLN A 276 3.25 24.73 -2.72
N ARG A 277 2.77 23.51 -3.00
CA ARG A 277 1.37 23.30 -3.42
C ARG A 277 0.38 23.68 -2.33
N TYR A 278 0.66 23.33 -1.07
CA TYR A 278 -0.18 23.74 0.06
C TYR A 278 -0.26 25.25 0.17
N ILE A 279 0.87 25.95 0.16
CA ILE A 279 0.94 27.41 0.24
C ILE A 279 0.15 28.05 -0.91
N GLN A 280 0.31 27.59 -2.14
CA GLN A 280 -0.43 28.11 -3.29
C GLN A 280 -1.95 27.93 -3.15
N THR A 281 -2.39 26.77 -2.67
CA THR A 281 -3.82 26.48 -2.45
C THR A 281 -4.38 27.32 -1.32
N SER A 282 -3.65 27.39 -0.21
CA SER A 282 -3.99 28.22 0.95
C SER A 282 -4.12 29.68 0.62
N MET A 283 -3.19 30.21 -0.14
CA MET A 283 -3.23 31.61 -0.61
C MET A 283 -4.48 31.90 -1.46
N LYS A 284 -4.83 30.99 -2.39
CA LYS A 284 -6.08 31.14 -3.17
C LYS A 284 -7.33 31.20 -2.29
N ASN A 285 -7.35 30.43 -1.22
CA ASN A 285 -8.48 30.40 -0.27
C ASN A 285 -8.49 31.67 0.59
N ILE A 286 -7.37 32.08 1.13
CA ILE A 286 -7.22 33.30 1.95
C ILE A 286 -7.63 34.54 1.18
N MET A 287 -7.28 34.64 -0.12
CA MET A 287 -7.68 35.78 -0.96
C MET A 287 -9.20 35.92 -1.08
N LYS A 288 -9.96 34.84 -0.92
CA LYS A 288 -11.43 34.85 -0.97
C LYS A 288 -12.08 35.18 0.39
N LEU A 289 -11.33 35.12 1.50
CA LEU A 289 -11.90 35.36 2.84
C LEU A 289 -12.16 36.84 3.08
N PRO A 290 -13.41 37.27 3.37
CA PRO A 290 -13.71 38.68 3.61
C PRO A 290 -13.17 39.20 4.97
N LYS A 291 -12.94 38.27 5.91
CA LYS A 291 -12.40 38.60 7.25
C LYS A 291 -10.94 39.06 7.27
N ILE A 292 -10.20 38.83 6.15
CA ILE A 292 -8.80 39.23 6.05
C ILE A 292 -8.69 40.52 5.26
N GLY A 293 -8.13 41.56 5.85
CA GLY A 293 -7.96 42.88 5.24
C GLY A 293 -7.01 42.86 4.04
N ALA A 294 -7.18 43.86 3.14
CA ALA A 294 -6.41 43.97 1.91
C ALA A 294 -4.90 44.09 2.18
N GLU A 295 -4.51 44.82 3.21
CA GLU A 295 -3.11 45.03 3.61
C GLU A 295 -2.44 43.72 3.98
N LYS A 296 -3.08 42.87 4.81
CA LYS A 296 -2.55 41.54 5.17
C LYS A 296 -2.49 40.62 3.99
N LYS A 297 -3.45 40.68 3.09
CA LYS A 297 -3.42 39.86 1.83
C LYS A 297 -2.22 40.24 0.96
N GLN A 298 -1.90 41.53 0.86
CA GLN A 298 -0.76 42.02 0.08
C GLN A 298 0.56 41.61 0.73
N GLU A 299 0.69 41.73 2.04
CA GLU A 299 1.86 41.24 2.81
C GLU A 299 2.12 39.76 2.56
N LEU A 300 1.07 38.92 2.63
CA LEU A 300 1.18 37.47 2.38
C LEU A 300 1.58 37.16 0.95
N LEU A 301 1.08 37.92 -0.04
CA LEU A 301 1.49 37.74 -1.44
C LEU A 301 2.97 38.09 -1.65
N GLU A 302 3.45 39.15 -1.02
CA GLU A 302 4.84 39.55 -1.09
C GLU A 302 5.76 38.51 -0.42
N LYS A 303 5.35 38.03 0.76
CA LYS A 303 6.06 36.95 1.47
C LYS A 303 6.11 35.68 0.61
N MET A 304 5.01 35.27 0.01
CA MET A 304 4.98 34.12 -0.91
C MET A 304 5.93 34.29 -2.10
N ARG A 305 5.93 35.47 -2.73
CA ARG A 305 6.84 35.75 -3.83
C ARG A 305 8.30 35.63 -3.41
N ASN A 306 8.67 36.21 -2.26
CA ASN A 306 10.03 36.17 -1.75
C ASN A 306 10.47 34.73 -1.44
N THR A 307 9.59 33.95 -0.80
CA THR A 307 9.87 32.54 -0.45
C THR A 307 10.02 31.63 -1.69
N PHE A 308 9.30 31.92 -2.79
CA PHE A 308 9.40 31.10 -4.02
C PHE A 308 10.46 31.57 -5.02
N LEU A 309 10.82 32.88 -5.02
CA LEU A 309 11.79 33.46 -5.95
C LEU A 309 13.22 33.46 -5.41
N ALA A 310 13.42 33.26 -4.11
CA ALA A 310 14.75 33.03 -3.55
C ALA A 310 15.31 31.69 -4.09
N LYS A 311 16.24 31.82 -5.06
CA LYS A 311 16.97 30.70 -5.69
C LYS A 311 17.90 30.00 -4.71
#